data_0262fac74792c411cbc87f6fcd4e0b42
#
_entry.id   0262fac74792c411cbc87f6fcd4e0b42
#
_cell.length_a   1.000
_cell.length_b   1.000
_cell.length_c   1.000
_cell.angle_alpha   90.00
_cell.angle_beta   90.00
_cell.angle_gamma   90.00
#
_symmetry.space_group_name_H-M   'P 1'
#
loop_
_entity.id
_entity.type
_entity.pdbx_description
1 polymer ?
#
loop_
_entity_poly.entity_id
_entity_poly.type
_entity_poly.pdbx_seq_one_letter_code
_entity_poly.pdbx_strand_id
1 'polypeptide(L)'
;MAAVISFIGRPIIDLLGRVKIRGYRLPDGLKAGITVICLWGLFILFFSTIIPLAIREFQSLGNVSVSNIVSELEIPIEDAGHFMKHYGLMDEDQDVDAYVTDLLSKVFNVGQLKTWFGTVAGTMTDIFVALFSITFILFFFLKDSRLFSGMVMAVLPSRFEEQARNALDSIQKLLVRYFVGLLLEVLGVMALNTIGLTIVGLGFSNAVVIGLVTGVLNVIPYIGPMIGVFFGLAVGVVLNLGLDFYDQMLPLLIYMTIAMLLTQLIDNVVFQPFTQFKTVYFGHHNITND
;
A
#
# COMPACT_ATOMS: atom_id res chain seq x y z
N MET A 1 -14.86 -10.60 6.02
CA MET A 1 -14.50 -9.69 4.91
C MET A 1 -15.69 -8.86 4.42
N ALA A 2 -16.80 -9.45 3.90
CA ALA A 2 -17.92 -8.69 3.36
C ALA A 2 -18.52 -7.63 4.32
N ALA A 3 -18.64 -7.93 5.62
CA ALA A 3 -19.11 -6.98 6.62
C ALA A 3 -18.19 -5.74 6.74
N VAL A 4 -16.88 -5.95 6.77
CA VAL A 4 -15.90 -4.84 6.84
C VAL A 4 -16.01 -3.96 5.59
N ILE A 5 -16.04 -4.58 4.40
CA ILE A 5 -16.18 -3.85 3.13
C ILE A 5 -17.53 -3.12 3.08
N SER A 6 -18.60 -3.69 3.64
CA SER A 6 -19.91 -3.02 3.70
C SER A 6 -19.86 -1.74 4.55
N PHE A 7 -19.10 -1.75 5.63
CA PHE A 7 -18.90 -0.54 6.45
C PHE A 7 -18.14 0.55 5.69
N ILE A 8 -17.11 0.16 4.92
CA ILE A 8 -16.36 1.09 4.05
C ILE A 8 -17.26 1.67 2.95
N GLY A 9 -18.20 0.88 2.42
CA GLY A 9 -19.15 1.33 1.39
C GLY A 9 -20.28 2.25 1.89
N ARG A 10 -20.52 2.33 3.21
CA ARG A 10 -21.61 3.16 3.77
C ARG A 10 -21.55 4.65 3.42
N PRO A 11 -20.41 5.34 3.48
CA PRO A 11 -20.33 6.75 3.05
C PRO A 11 -20.85 6.96 1.62
N ILE A 12 -20.61 5.99 0.72
CA ILE A 12 -21.06 6.04 -0.67
C ILE A 12 -22.60 5.90 -0.72
N ILE A 13 -23.15 4.97 0.06
CA ILE A 13 -24.63 4.81 0.18
C ILE A 13 -25.28 6.07 0.75
N ASP A 14 -24.68 6.68 1.77
CA ASP A 14 -25.21 7.91 2.38
C ASP A 14 -25.16 9.09 1.42
N LEU A 15 -24.10 9.20 0.62
CA LEU A 15 -23.98 10.17 -0.46
C LEU A 15 -25.06 9.95 -1.52
N LEU A 16 -25.26 8.71 -1.97
CA LEU A 16 -26.32 8.35 -2.93
C LEU A 16 -27.72 8.58 -2.36
N GLY A 17 -27.90 8.43 -1.05
CA GLY A 17 -29.15 8.71 -0.34
C GLY A 17 -29.55 10.20 -0.34
N ARG A 18 -28.58 11.10 -0.49
CA ARG A 18 -28.81 12.56 -0.62
C ARG A 18 -29.20 12.97 -2.03
N VAL A 19 -28.89 12.15 -3.03
CA VAL A 19 -29.21 12.41 -4.43
C VAL A 19 -30.68 12.12 -4.69
N LYS A 20 -31.43 13.13 -5.09
CA LYS A 20 -32.80 13.01 -5.53
C LYS A 20 -32.86 13.12 -7.07
N ILE A 21 -33.27 12.05 -7.75
CA ILE A 21 -33.44 12.07 -9.20
C ILE A 21 -34.96 12.28 -9.47
N ARG A 22 -35.31 13.39 -10.09
CA ARG A 22 -36.71 13.78 -10.39
C ARG A 22 -37.66 13.76 -9.16
N GLY A 23 -37.14 14.10 -7.96
CA GLY A 23 -37.95 14.12 -6.74
C GLY A 23 -38.10 12.78 -6.02
N TYR A 24 -37.67 11.67 -6.61
CA TYR A 24 -37.70 10.33 -6.00
C TYR A 24 -36.35 9.97 -5.38
N ARG A 25 -36.39 9.30 -4.20
CA ARG A 25 -35.20 8.72 -3.59
C ARG A 25 -34.87 7.41 -4.30
N LEU A 26 -33.60 7.16 -4.54
CA LEU A 26 -33.09 5.90 -5.10
C LEU A 26 -33.51 4.72 -4.20
N PRO A 27 -34.01 3.61 -4.74
CA PRO A 27 -34.28 2.38 -3.98
C PRO A 27 -33.00 1.84 -3.34
N ASP A 28 -33.12 1.23 -2.17
CA ASP A 28 -31.94 0.75 -1.42
C ASP A 28 -31.14 -0.31 -2.19
N GLY A 29 -31.81 -1.16 -2.97
CA GLY A 29 -31.14 -2.11 -3.85
C GLY A 29 -30.30 -1.45 -4.95
N LEU A 30 -30.77 -0.34 -5.53
CA LEU A 30 -30.01 0.42 -6.54
C LEU A 30 -28.79 1.11 -5.91
N LYS A 31 -28.93 1.72 -4.74
CA LYS A 31 -27.81 2.32 -4.00
C LYS A 31 -26.75 1.27 -3.68
N ALA A 32 -27.15 0.09 -3.20
CA ALA A 32 -26.25 -1.01 -2.92
C ALA A 32 -25.53 -1.49 -4.18
N GLY A 33 -26.26 -1.69 -5.29
CA GLY A 33 -25.67 -2.09 -6.57
C GLY A 33 -24.64 -1.08 -7.09
N ILE A 34 -24.97 0.20 -7.10
CA ILE A 34 -24.05 1.28 -7.51
C ILE A 34 -22.81 1.30 -6.61
N THR A 35 -22.99 1.15 -5.29
CA THR A 35 -21.87 1.14 -4.34
C THR A 35 -20.95 -0.06 -4.59
N VAL A 36 -21.49 -1.25 -4.83
CA VAL A 36 -20.70 -2.45 -5.16
C VAL A 36 -19.91 -2.23 -6.46
N ILE A 37 -20.56 -1.70 -7.50
CA ILE A 37 -19.88 -1.38 -8.77
C ILE A 37 -18.78 -0.34 -8.56
N CYS A 38 -19.03 0.69 -7.76
CA CYS A 38 -18.06 1.73 -7.45
C CYS A 38 -16.84 1.16 -6.69
N LEU A 39 -17.07 0.31 -5.68
CA LEU A 39 -15.99 -0.34 -4.93
C LEU A 39 -15.17 -1.28 -5.82
N TRP A 40 -15.81 -2.08 -6.66
CA TRP A 40 -15.12 -2.94 -7.63
C TRP A 40 -14.42 -2.12 -8.72
N GLY A 41 -15.05 -1.05 -9.20
CA GLY A 41 -14.43 -0.13 -10.15
C GLY A 41 -13.16 0.50 -9.60
N LEU A 42 -13.20 0.97 -8.34
CA LEU A 42 -12.03 1.52 -7.66
C LEU A 42 -10.93 0.47 -7.48
N PHE A 43 -11.30 -0.76 -7.07
CA PHE A 43 -10.39 -1.87 -6.91
C PHE A 43 -9.72 -2.24 -8.25
N ILE A 44 -10.52 -2.42 -9.30
CA ILE A 44 -10.01 -2.76 -10.64
C ILE A 44 -9.12 -1.62 -11.17
N LEU A 45 -9.54 -0.36 -11.05
CA LEU A 45 -8.75 0.80 -11.46
C LEU A 45 -7.39 0.84 -10.74
N PHE A 46 -7.40 0.63 -9.43
CA PHE A 46 -6.19 0.61 -8.60
C PHE A 46 -5.22 -0.48 -9.09
N PHE A 47 -5.68 -1.73 -9.17
CA PHE A 47 -4.80 -2.84 -9.56
C PHE A 47 -4.41 -2.81 -11.04
N SER A 48 -5.29 -2.37 -11.94
CA SER A 48 -4.97 -2.24 -13.37
C SER A 48 -3.95 -1.14 -13.65
N THR A 49 -3.82 -0.17 -12.76
CA THR A 49 -2.81 0.89 -12.86
C THR A 49 -1.50 0.47 -12.19
N ILE A 50 -1.58 -0.05 -10.98
CA ILE A 50 -0.38 -0.37 -10.17
C ILE A 50 0.36 -1.58 -10.70
N ILE A 51 -0.35 -2.68 -11.00
CA ILE A 51 0.31 -3.93 -11.43
C ILE A 51 1.14 -3.74 -12.71
N PRO A 52 0.60 -3.17 -13.81
CA PRO A 52 1.41 -2.97 -15.02
C PRO A 52 2.58 -2.01 -14.80
N LEU A 53 2.39 -0.99 -13.96
CA LEU A 53 3.42 -0.02 -13.65
C LEU A 53 4.55 -0.67 -12.85
N ALA A 54 4.23 -1.40 -11.80
CA ALA A 54 5.19 -2.17 -11.03
C ALA A 54 5.93 -3.21 -11.91
N ILE A 55 5.19 -3.96 -12.75
CA ILE A 55 5.78 -4.94 -13.66
C ILE A 55 6.77 -4.29 -14.63
N ARG A 56 6.45 -3.13 -15.21
CA ARG A 56 7.35 -2.41 -16.12
C ARG A 56 8.64 -2.02 -15.43
N GLU A 57 8.57 -1.48 -14.23
CA GLU A 57 9.76 -1.12 -13.46
C GLU A 57 10.57 -2.36 -13.05
N PHE A 58 9.91 -3.42 -12.58
CA PHE A 58 10.60 -4.68 -12.30
C PHE A 58 11.21 -5.32 -13.56
N GLN A 59 10.59 -5.15 -14.73
CA GLN A 59 11.15 -5.64 -16.00
C GLN A 59 12.32 -4.80 -16.45
N SER A 60 12.30 -3.46 -16.28
CA SER A 60 13.45 -2.61 -16.56
C SER A 60 14.63 -2.95 -15.65
N LEU A 61 14.36 -3.21 -14.36
CA LEU A 61 15.35 -3.72 -13.41
C LEU A 61 15.87 -5.13 -13.80
N GLY A 62 14.97 -6.02 -14.23
CA GLY A 62 15.32 -7.40 -14.59
C GLY A 62 16.00 -7.55 -15.96
N ASN A 63 15.91 -6.55 -16.85
CA ASN A 63 16.61 -6.50 -18.13
C ASN A 63 18.04 -5.95 -17.99
N VAL A 64 18.34 -5.28 -16.88
CA VAL A 64 19.71 -4.92 -16.54
C VAL A 64 20.38 -6.20 -16.00
N SER A 65 21.39 -6.69 -16.67
CA SER A 65 22.13 -7.87 -16.18
C SER A 65 22.80 -7.49 -14.85
N VAL A 66 22.70 -8.37 -13.85
CA VAL A 66 23.38 -8.17 -12.55
C VAL A 66 24.87 -7.91 -12.76
N SER A 67 25.47 -8.55 -13.77
CA SER A 67 26.86 -8.30 -14.16
C SER A 67 27.13 -6.85 -14.58
N ASN A 68 26.19 -6.19 -15.27
CA ASN A 68 26.34 -4.79 -15.64
C ASN A 68 26.27 -3.86 -14.42
N ILE A 69 25.37 -4.16 -13.46
CA ILE A 69 25.30 -3.41 -12.21
C ILE A 69 26.60 -3.55 -11.42
N VAL A 70 27.11 -4.77 -11.30
CA VAL A 70 28.35 -5.04 -10.58
C VAL A 70 29.55 -4.37 -11.25
N SER A 71 29.67 -4.43 -12.60
CA SER A 71 30.78 -3.79 -13.32
C SER A 71 30.74 -2.26 -13.26
N GLU A 72 29.57 -1.64 -13.24
CA GLU A 72 29.44 -0.18 -13.09
C GLU A 72 29.66 0.30 -11.64
N LEU A 73 29.44 -0.59 -10.68
CA LEU A 73 29.63 -0.32 -9.25
C LEU A 73 30.88 -1.00 -8.67
N GLU A 74 31.83 -1.48 -9.50
CA GLU A 74 33.01 -2.21 -9.07
C GLU A 74 33.81 -1.45 -8.01
N ILE A 75 34.14 -0.18 -8.28
CA ILE A 75 34.89 0.67 -7.32
C ILE A 75 34.12 0.87 -5.99
N PRO A 76 32.82 1.27 -5.98
CA PRO A 76 32.05 1.39 -4.75
C PRO A 76 31.87 0.08 -3.99
N ILE A 77 31.77 -1.04 -4.70
CA ILE A 77 31.66 -2.38 -4.09
C ILE A 77 32.98 -2.77 -3.42
N GLU A 78 34.12 -2.54 -4.07
CA GLU A 78 35.42 -2.77 -3.46
C GLU A 78 35.62 -1.89 -2.23
N ASP A 79 35.34 -0.58 -2.30
CA ASP A 79 35.46 0.34 -1.16
C ASP A 79 34.57 -0.07 0.01
N ALA A 80 33.31 -0.46 -0.26
CA ALA A 80 32.39 -0.99 0.74
C ALA A 80 32.91 -2.33 1.33
N GLY A 81 33.51 -3.17 0.52
CA GLY A 81 34.12 -4.42 0.95
C GLY A 81 35.31 -4.20 1.88
N HIS A 82 36.20 -3.28 1.54
CA HIS A 82 37.29 -2.87 2.42
C HIS A 82 36.81 -2.34 3.76
N PHE A 83 35.75 -1.51 3.74
CA PHE A 83 35.11 -0.99 4.96
C PHE A 83 34.51 -2.13 5.80
N MET A 84 33.76 -3.05 5.20
CA MET A 84 33.12 -4.17 5.92
C MET A 84 34.14 -5.13 6.52
N LYS A 85 35.24 -5.44 5.80
CA LYS A 85 36.35 -6.25 6.30
C LYS A 85 37.09 -5.55 7.45
N HIS A 86 37.33 -4.25 7.32
CA HIS A 86 37.98 -3.46 8.37
C HIS A 86 37.22 -3.43 9.69
N TYR A 87 35.89 -3.40 9.64
CA TYR A 87 35.01 -3.40 10.84
C TYR A 87 34.56 -4.80 11.27
N GLY A 88 35.09 -5.87 10.67
CA GLY A 88 34.78 -7.26 11.03
C GLY A 88 33.33 -7.68 10.70
N LEU A 89 32.69 -6.98 9.77
CA LEU A 89 31.35 -7.29 9.30
C LEU A 89 31.36 -8.36 8.20
N MET A 90 32.53 -8.67 7.65
CA MET A 90 32.73 -9.64 6.59
C MET A 90 34.07 -10.34 6.81
N ASP A 91 34.17 -11.65 6.52
CA ASP A 91 35.38 -12.42 6.62
C ASP A 91 36.42 -11.99 5.56
N GLU A 92 37.70 -12.02 5.90
CA GLU A 92 38.78 -11.57 5.01
C GLU A 92 38.84 -12.36 3.69
N ASP A 93 38.46 -13.64 3.73
CA ASP A 93 38.50 -14.55 2.57
C ASP A 93 37.22 -14.46 1.71
N GLN A 94 36.20 -13.69 2.11
CA GLN A 94 34.98 -13.55 1.35
C GLN A 94 35.14 -12.60 0.16
N ASP A 95 34.77 -13.08 -1.02
CA ASP A 95 34.70 -12.28 -2.24
C ASP A 95 33.47 -11.38 -2.20
N VAL A 96 33.71 -10.06 -2.16
CA VAL A 96 32.66 -9.03 -2.07
C VAL A 96 31.78 -9.03 -3.31
N ASP A 97 32.37 -9.20 -4.50
CA ASP A 97 31.64 -9.21 -5.77
C ASP A 97 30.69 -10.41 -5.85
N ALA A 98 31.16 -11.59 -5.42
CA ALA A 98 30.32 -12.78 -5.36
C ALA A 98 29.17 -12.63 -4.37
N TYR A 99 29.43 -12.03 -3.20
CA TYR A 99 28.39 -11.76 -2.19
C TYR A 99 27.35 -10.77 -2.67
N VAL A 100 27.77 -9.64 -3.26
CA VAL A 100 26.85 -8.62 -3.80
C VAL A 100 26.06 -9.19 -4.98
N THR A 101 26.70 -9.96 -5.87
CA THR A 101 26.06 -10.63 -7.00
C THR A 101 24.98 -11.62 -6.52
N ASP A 102 25.25 -12.41 -5.47
CA ASP A 102 24.29 -13.33 -4.86
C ASP A 102 23.10 -12.58 -4.25
N LEU A 103 23.35 -11.51 -3.48
CA LEU A 103 22.31 -10.68 -2.92
C LEU A 103 21.42 -10.04 -4.01
N LEU A 104 22.05 -9.43 -5.02
CA LEU A 104 21.35 -8.80 -6.12
C LEU A 104 20.52 -9.83 -6.91
N SER A 105 21.09 -11.01 -7.18
CA SER A 105 20.38 -12.08 -7.89
C SER A 105 19.15 -12.59 -7.12
N LYS A 106 19.20 -12.61 -5.79
CA LYS A 106 18.07 -12.98 -4.94
C LYS A 106 16.99 -11.91 -4.94
N VAL A 107 17.39 -10.63 -4.87
CA VAL A 107 16.45 -9.49 -4.87
C VAL A 107 15.79 -9.28 -6.23
N PHE A 108 16.58 -9.41 -7.32
CA PHE A 108 16.11 -9.22 -8.70
C PHE A 108 15.60 -10.52 -9.37
N ASN A 109 15.27 -11.55 -8.60
CA ASN A 109 14.77 -12.82 -9.15
C ASN A 109 13.34 -12.69 -9.69
N VAL A 110 13.22 -12.18 -10.91
CA VAL A 110 11.95 -12.04 -11.65
C VAL A 110 11.27 -13.42 -11.89
N GLY A 111 12.00 -14.51 -11.79
CA GLY A 111 11.47 -15.87 -11.94
C GLY A 111 10.47 -16.24 -10.84
N GLN A 112 10.70 -15.81 -9.61
CA GLN A 112 9.76 -16.04 -8.51
C GLN A 112 8.45 -15.29 -8.71
N LEU A 113 8.47 -14.06 -9.22
CA LEU A 113 7.24 -13.31 -9.55
C LEU A 113 6.40 -14.05 -10.60
N LYS A 114 7.02 -14.60 -11.67
CA LYS A 114 6.30 -15.39 -12.68
C LYS A 114 5.65 -16.63 -12.06
N THR A 115 6.32 -17.29 -11.12
CA THR A 115 5.77 -18.45 -10.42
C THR A 115 4.59 -18.07 -9.54
N TRP A 116 4.67 -16.94 -8.83
CA TRP A 116 3.56 -16.43 -8.03
C TRP A 116 2.33 -16.11 -8.89
N PHE A 117 2.51 -15.40 -10.01
CA PHE A 117 1.42 -15.11 -10.95
C PHE A 117 0.85 -16.37 -11.59
N GLY A 118 1.69 -17.37 -11.91
CA GLY A 118 1.26 -18.66 -12.43
C GLY A 118 0.42 -19.46 -11.43
N THR A 119 0.79 -19.44 -10.14
CA THR A 119 0.03 -20.09 -9.06
C THR A 119 -1.33 -19.43 -8.87
N VAL A 120 -1.39 -18.08 -8.89
CA VAL A 120 -2.65 -17.33 -8.81
C VAL A 120 -3.57 -17.66 -10.00
N ALA A 121 -3.03 -17.83 -11.20
CA ALA A 121 -3.82 -18.23 -12.38
C ALA A 121 -4.39 -19.66 -12.25
N GLY A 122 -3.69 -20.58 -11.58
CA GLY A 122 -4.17 -21.95 -11.34
C GLY A 122 -5.33 -22.05 -10.35
N THR A 123 -5.51 -21.04 -9.46
CA THR A 123 -6.58 -20.98 -8.46
C THR A 123 -7.76 -20.09 -8.87
N MET A 124 -7.89 -19.77 -10.16
CA MET A 124 -8.91 -18.85 -10.66
C MET A 124 -10.34 -19.21 -10.25
N THR A 125 -10.68 -20.50 -10.23
CA THR A 125 -12.02 -20.95 -9.85
C THR A 125 -12.34 -20.63 -8.39
N ASP A 126 -11.39 -20.90 -7.47
CA ASP A 126 -11.57 -20.65 -6.04
C ASP A 126 -11.66 -19.12 -5.76
N ILE A 127 -10.84 -18.34 -6.45
CA ILE A 127 -10.88 -16.88 -6.38
C ILE A 127 -12.24 -16.36 -6.89
N PHE A 128 -12.73 -16.86 -8.01
CA PHE A 128 -14.02 -16.47 -8.56
C PHE A 128 -15.17 -16.76 -7.60
N VAL A 129 -15.23 -17.97 -7.03
CA VAL A 129 -16.25 -18.36 -6.05
C VAL A 129 -16.17 -17.47 -4.79
N ALA A 130 -14.95 -17.20 -4.30
CA ALA A 130 -14.73 -16.34 -3.15
C ALA A 130 -15.20 -14.90 -3.43
N LEU A 131 -14.81 -14.33 -4.58
CA LEU A 131 -15.20 -12.98 -4.99
C LEU A 131 -16.71 -12.86 -5.19
N PHE A 132 -17.31 -13.84 -5.84
CA PHE A 132 -18.77 -13.89 -6.03
C PHE A 132 -19.49 -13.93 -4.67
N SER A 133 -19.05 -14.81 -3.77
CA SER A 133 -19.64 -14.95 -2.42
C SER A 133 -19.50 -13.66 -1.61
N ILE A 134 -18.30 -13.05 -1.62
CA ILE A 134 -18.06 -11.76 -0.93
C ILE A 134 -18.95 -10.67 -1.52
N THR A 135 -19.04 -10.58 -2.84
CA THR A 135 -19.85 -9.56 -3.54
C THR A 135 -21.34 -9.74 -3.24
N PHE A 136 -21.83 -10.98 -3.25
CA PHE A 136 -23.20 -11.30 -2.94
C PHE A 136 -23.56 -10.90 -1.50
N ILE A 137 -22.79 -11.31 -0.52
CA ILE A 137 -23.01 -10.96 0.89
C ILE A 137 -22.87 -9.45 1.10
N LEU A 138 -21.87 -8.82 0.46
CA LEU A 138 -21.65 -7.39 0.50
C LEU A 138 -22.86 -6.60 0.00
N PHE A 139 -23.44 -7.02 -1.12
CA PHE A 139 -24.64 -6.39 -1.67
C PHE A 139 -25.81 -6.39 -0.67
N PHE A 140 -26.06 -7.52 0.01
CA PHE A 140 -27.14 -7.59 1.00
C PHE A 140 -26.86 -6.75 2.25
N PHE A 141 -25.63 -6.73 2.72
CA PHE A 141 -25.24 -5.89 3.87
C PHE A 141 -25.30 -4.39 3.55
N LEU A 142 -25.04 -4.01 2.31
CA LEU A 142 -25.18 -2.63 1.85
C LEU A 142 -26.66 -2.26 1.63
N LYS A 143 -27.47 -3.20 1.11
CA LYS A 143 -28.91 -2.99 0.88
C LYS A 143 -29.67 -2.83 2.19
N ASP A 144 -29.38 -3.68 3.18
CA ASP A 144 -30.01 -3.62 4.50
C ASP A 144 -28.94 -3.43 5.59
N SER A 145 -28.84 -2.20 6.05
CA SER A 145 -27.86 -1.81 7.07
C SER A 145 -28.06 -2.53 8.43
N ARG A 146 -29.22 -3.14 8.64
CA ARG A 146 -29.56 -3.83 9.90
C ARG A 146 -29.29 -5.34 9.82
N LEU A 147 -29.06 -5.90 8.64
CA LEU A 147 -28.83 -7.34 8.47
C LEU A 147 -27.68 -7.84 9.33
N PHE A 148 -26.51 -7.23 9.23
CA PHE A 148 -25.34 -7.65 9.99
C PHE A 148 -25.56 -7.51 11.50
N SER A 149 -26.05 -6.35 11.95
CA SER A 149 -26.34 -6.15 13.38
C SER A 149 -27.46 -7.08 13.87
N GLY A 150 -28.50 -7.31 13.06
CA GLY A 150 -29.56 -8.26 13.38
C GLY A 150 -29.07 -9.70 13.54
N MET A 151 -28.16 -10.15 12.67
CA MET A 151 -27.52 -11.48 12.78
C MET A 151 -26.71 -11.61 14.08
N VAL A 152 -25.96 -10.57 14.45
CA VAL A 152 -25.19 -10.57 15.72
C VAL A 152 -26.16 -10.59 16.92
N MET A 153 -27.21 -9.77 16.89
CA MET A 153 -28.19 -9.72 17.98
C MET A 153 -28.98 -11.03 18.14
N ALA A 154 -29.27 -11.74 17.06
CA ALA A 154 -29.97 -13.02 17.12
C ALA A 154 -29.23 -14.13 17.90
N VAL A 155 -27.90 -14.01 18.04
CA VAL A 155 -27.05 -14.96 18.75
C VAL A 155 -26.81 -14.55 20.20
N LEU A 156 -27.04 -13.27 20.54
CA LEU A 156 -26.77 -12.70 21.85
C LEU A 156 -27.99 -12.76 22.77
N PRO A 157 -27.80 -13.03 24.09
CA PRO A 157 -28.85 -12.86 25.07
C PRO A 157 -29.35 -11.41 25.13
N SER A 158 -30.65 -11.18 25.29
CA SER A 158 -31.29 -9.87 25.28
C SER A 158 -30.69 -8.84 26.24
N ARG A 159 -30.11 -9.29 27.35
CA ARG A 159 -29.43 -8.41 28.32
C ARG A 159 -28.18 -7.69 27.76
N PHE A 160 -27.59 -8.18 26.67
CA PHE A 160 -26.38 -7.62 26.04
C PHE A 160 -26.67 -6.92 24.72
N GLU A 161 -27.92 -6.88 24.28
CA GLU A 161 -28.28 -6.38 22.94
C GLU A 161 -27.90 -4.90 22.76
N GLU A 162 -28.18 -4.04 23.74
CA GLU A 162 -27.86 -2.61 23.68
C GLU A 162 -26.37 -2.36 23.65
N GLN A 163 -25.61 -3.06 24.50
CA GLN A 163 -24.15 -2.96 24.55
C GLN A 163 -23.51 -3.41 23.22
N ALA A 164 -23.99 -4.51 22.66
CA ALA A 164 -23.50 -5.02 21.39
C ALA A 164 -23.84 -4.09 20.22
N ARG A 165 -25.01 -3.47 20.24
CA ARG A 165 -25.40 -2.46 19.22
C ARG A 165 -24.47 -1.26 19.27
N ASN A 166 -24.23 -0.70 20.45
CA ASN A 166 -23.34 0.42 20.67
C ASN A 166 -21.89 0.09 20.26
N ALA A 167 -21.43 -1.13 20.56
CA ALA A 167 -20.12 -1.62 20.13
C ALA A 167 -20.02 -1.73 18.60
N LEU A 168 -21.02 -2.30 17.93
CA LEU A 168 -21.03 -2.42 16.47
C LEU A 168 -21.04 -1.04 15.78
N ASP A 169 -21.82 -0.09 16.28
CA ASP A 169 -21.85 1.28 15.75
C ASP A 169 -20.50 1.98 15.93
N SER A 170 -19.85 1.75 17.07
CA SER A 170 -18.51 2.28 17.35
C SER A 170 -17.47 1.66 16.41
N ILE A 171 -17.45 0.33 16.28
CA ILE A 171 -16.57 -0.41 15.37
C ILE A 171 -16.75 0.10 13.93
N GLN A 172 -17.99 0.27 13.48
CA GLN A 172 -18.26 0.78 12.14
C GLN A 172 -17.67 2.18 11.92
N LYS A 173 -17.91 3.12 12.86
CA LYS A 173 -17.37 4.49 12.77
C LYS A 173 -15.84 4.49 12.74
N LEU A 174 -15.23 3.64 13.57
CA LEU A 174 -13.78 3.49 13.62
C LEU A 174 -13.21 2.92 12.32
N LEU A 175 -13.82 1.86 11.77
CA LEU A 175 -13.38 1.25 10.51
C LEU A 175 -13.48 2.23 9.33
N VAL A 176 -14.60 2.93 9.18
CA VAL A 176 -14.76 3.94 8.10
C VAL A 176 -13.67 5.00 8.22
N ARG A 177 -13.45 5.52 9.42
CA ARG A 177 -12.44 6.56 9.67
C ARG A 177 -11.03 6.06 9.38
N TYR A 178 -10.72 4.85 9.82
CA TYR A 178 -9.43 4.20 9.57
C TYR A 178 -9.15 4.04 8.07
N PHE A 179 -10.11 3.52 7.31
CA PHE A 179 -9.92 3.32 5.87
C PHE A 179 -9.80 4.63 5.08
N VAL A 180 -10.59 5.65 5.44
CA VAL A 180 -10.46 6.97 4.82
C VAL A 180 -9.10 7.58 5.16
N GLY A 181 -8.65 7.45 6.41
CA GLY A 181 -7.33 7.89 6.84
C GLY A 181 -6.21 7.18 6.08
N LEU A 182 -6.28 5.85 5.97
CA LEU A 182 -5.32 5.03 5.24
C LEU A 182 -5.24 5.44 3.75
N LEU A 183 -6.38 5.70 3.11
CA LEU A 183 -6.42 6.19 1.73
C LEU A 183 -5.71 7.55 1.57
N LEU A 184 -5.99 8.47 2.49
CA LEU A 184 -5.34 9.79 2.51
C LEU A 184 -3.83 9.67 2.76
N GLU A 185 -3.41 8.77 3.64
CA GLU A 185 -2.00 8.47 3.92
C GLU A 185 -1.29 7.94 2.67
N VAL A 186 -1.83 6.91 2.00
CA VAL A 186 -1.29 6.37 0.75
C VAL A 186 -1.15 7.44 -0.32
N LEU A 187 -2.21 8.23 -0.55
CA LEU A 187 -2.19 9.32 -1.54
C LEU A 187 -1.22 10.43 -1.15
N GLY A 188 -1.13 10.76 0.14
CA GLY A 188 -0.22 11.77 0.67
C GLY A 188 1.24 11.37 0.48
N VAL A 189 1.61 10.16 0.89
CA VAL A 189 2.98 9.60 0.72
C VAL A 189 3.33 9.49 -0.77
N MET A 190 2.41 9.00 -1.60
CA MET A 190 2.60 8.97 -3.05
C MET A 190 2.88 10.36 -3.62
N ALA A 191 2.08 11.37 -3.26
CA ALA A 191 2.25 12.73 -3.76
C ALA A 191 3.57 13.36 -3.28
N LEU A 192 3.89 13.21 -2.00
CA LEU A 192 5.12 13.77 -1.41
C LEU A 192 6.37 13.15 -2.01
N ASN A 193 6.43 11.82 -2.15
CA ASN A 193 7.55 11.14 -2.80
C ASN A 193 7.66 11.53 -4.27
N THR A 194 6.54 11.60 -5.00
CA THR A 194 6.56 12.04 -6.41
C THR A 194 7.13 13.46 -6.54
N ILE A 195 6.67 14.39 -5.71
CA ILE A 195 7.16 15.77 -5.73
C ILE A 195 8.64 15.82 -5.34
N GLY A 196 9.02 15.19 -4.22
CA GLY A 196 10.39 15.18 -3.72
C GLY A 196 11.38 14.61 -4.73
N LEU A 197 11.08 13.43 -5.29
CA LEU A 197 11.96 12.78 -6.26
C LEU A 197 12.00 13.52 -7.62
N THR A 198 10.92 14.20 -8.00
CA THR A 198 10.93 15.07 -9.20
C THR A 198 11.85 16.27 -9.00
N ILE A 199 11.83 16.90 -7.81
CA ILE A 199 12.71 18.02 -7.46
C ILE A 199 14.18 17.58 -7.43
N VAL A 200 14.44 16.37 -6.96
CA VAL A 200 15.80 15.79 -6.93
C VAL A 200 16.36 15.53 -8.35
N GLY A 201 15.50 15.50 -9.38
CA GLY A 201 15.93 15.35 -10.77
C GLY A 201 15.70 13.98 -11.39
N LEU A 202 14.97 13.06 -10.71
CA LEU A 202 14.68 11.72 -11.24
C LEU A 202 13.72 11.73 -12.45
N GLY A 203 13.08 12.89 -12.70
CA GLY A 203 12.04 13.04 -13.72
C GLY A 203 10.66 12.60 -13.21
N PHE A 204 9.63 13.32 -13.64
CA PHE A 204 8.26 13.13 -13.15
C PHE A 204 7.73 11.70 -13.35
N SER A 205 8.00 11.09 -14.52
CA SER A 205 7.51 9.74 -14.84
C SER A 205 8.01 8.69 -13.85
N ASN A 206 9.33 8.68 -13.62
CA ASN A 206 9.98 7.73 -12.69
C ASN A 206 9.59 8.01 -11.23
N ALA A 207 9.52 9.30 -10.87
CA ALA A 207 9.10 9.73 -9.53
C ALA A 207 7.68 9.31 -9.19
N VAL A 208 6.73 9.39 -10.14
CA VAL A 208 5.34 8.90 -9.95
C VAL A 208 5.32 7.41 -9.67
N VAL A 209 6.12 6.62 -10.40
CA VAL A 209 6.17 5.17 -10.20
C VAL A 209 6.68 4.81 -8.82
N ILE A 210 7.84 5.40 -8.43
CA ILE A 210 8.41 5.18 -7.10
C ILE A 210 7.45 5.67 -6.02
N GLY A 211 6.88 6.86 -6.18
CA GLY A 211 5.91 7.42 -5.25
C GLY A 211 4.68 6.54 -5.06
N LEU A 212 4.16 5.97 -6.14
CA LEU A 212 3.01 5.07 -6.11
C LEU A 212 3.33 3.76 -5.41
N VAL A 213 4.46 3.13 -5.74
CA VAL A 213 4.89 1.88 -5.09
C VAL A 213 5.14 2.11 -3.61
N THR A 214 5.87 3.17 -3.24
CA THR A 214 6.17 3.50 -1.84
C THR A 214 4.92 3.86 -1.06
N GLY A 215 3.98 4.62 -1.65
CA GLY A 215 2.70 4.95 -1.03
C GLY A 215 1.85 3.71 -0.73
N VAL A 216 1.80 2.75 -1.66
CA VAL A 216 1.08 1.48 -1.46
C VAL A 216 1.76 0.62 -0.40
N LEU A 217 3.08 0.50 -0.44
CA LEU A 217 3.84 -0.25 0.55
C LEU A 217 3.69 0.34 1.96
N ASN A 218 3.48 1.65 2.09
CA ASN A 218 3.27 2.35 3.35
C ASN A 218 2.04 1.87 4.15
N VAL A 219 1.11 1.14 3.51
CA VAL A 219 0.00 0.46 4.20
C VAL A 219 0.50 -0.51 5.28
N ILE A 220 1.71 -1.05 5.12
CA ILE A 220 2.35 -1.92 6.11
C ILE A 220 3.29 -1.06 6.97
N PRO A 221 2.89 -0.73 8.23
CA PRO A 221 3.70 0.15 9.07
C PRO A 221 5.15 -0.36 9.26
N TYR A 222 6.11 0.54 9.26
CA TYR A 222 7.54 0.31 9.43
C TYR A 222 8.21 -0.46 8.29
N ILE A 223 7.69 -1.62 7.91
CA ILE A 223 8.26 -2.48 6.86
C ILE A 223 8.06 -1.84 5.48
N GLY A 224 6.88 -1.30 5.24
CA GLY A 224 6.54 -0.65 3.96
C GLY A 224 7.49 0.48 3.58
N PRO A 225 7.69 1.48 4.46
CA PRO A 225 8.66 2.55 4.23
C PRO A 225 10.07 2.05 3.95
N MET A 226 10.57 1.06 4.72
CA MET A 226 11.90 0.50 4.51
C MET A 226 12.05 -0.14 3.13
N ILE A 227 11.09 -1.01 2.76
CA ILE A 227 11.08 -1.63 1.43
C ILE A 227 10.92 -0.55 0.34
N GLY A 228 10.10 0.47 0.60
CA GLY A 228 9.87 1.59 -0.31
C GLY A 228 11.14 2.38 -0.61
N VAL A 229 11.92 2.73 0.43
CA VAL A 229 13.21 3.43 0.27
C VAL A 229 14.18 2.55 -0.50
N PHE A 230 14.31 1.28 -0.13
CA PHE A 230 15.19 0.35 -0.82
C PHE A 230 14.81 0.21 -2.31
N PHE A 231 13.54 0.03 -2.60
CA PHE A 231 13.02 -0.02 -3.98
C PHE A 231 13.33 1.27 -4.75
N GLY A 232 13.07 2.42 -4.15
CA GLY A 232 13.32 3.72 -4.78
C GLY A 232 14.79 3.93 -5.12
N LEU A 233 15.69 3.56 -4.21
CA LEU A 233 17.14 3.64 -4.44
C LEU A 233 17.61 2.65 -5.51
N ALA A 234 17.11 1.41 -5.50
CA ALA A 234 17.43 0.41 -6.52
C ALA A 234 17.01 0.90 -7.92
N VAL A 235 15.81 1.47 -8.06
CA VAL A 235 15.36 2.10 -9.31
C VAL A 235 16.26 3.28 -9.67
N GLY A 236 16.63 4.12 -8.70
CA GLY A 236 17.51 5.26 -8.88
C GLY A 236 18.88 4.86 -9.45
N VAL A 237 19.48 3.80 -8.93
CA VAL A 237 20.74 3.24 -9.45
C VAL A 237 20.55 2.77 -10.90
N VAL A 238 19.56 1.94 -11.16
CA VAL A 238 19.35 1.35 -12.50
C VAL A 238 19.05 2.39 -13.58
N LEU A 239 18.30 3.44 -13.25
CA LEU A 239 17.99 4.52 -14.19
C LEU A 239 19.18 5.40 -14.50
N ASN A 240 20.22 5.39 -13.67
CA ASN A 240 21.38 6.26 -13.78
C ASN A 240 22.69 5.46 -13.94
N LEU A 241 22.61 4.18 -14.35
CA LEU A 241 23.78 3.41 -14.77
C LEU A 241 24.49 4.15 -15.91
N GLY A 242 25.80 4.27 -15.82
CA GLY A 242 26.63 5.04 -16.77
C GLY A 242 26.92 6.48 -16.34
N LEU A 243 26.36 6.96 -15.24
CA LEU A 243 26.84 8.18 -14.57
C LEU A 243 28.05 7.88 -13.71
N ASP A 244 28.97 8.85 -13.57
CA ASP A 244 30.05 8.73 -12.59
C ASP A 244 29.47 8.53 -11.17
N PHE A 245 29.97 7.49 -10.50
CA PHE A 245 29.39 7.10 -9.21
C PHE A 245 29.56 8.18 -8.15
N TYR A 246 30.77 8.71 -7.97
CA TYR A 246 31.05 9.65 -6.89
C TYR A 246 30.59 11.07 -7.21
N ASP A 247 30.72 11.50 -8.45
CA ASP A 247 30.41 12.88 -8.84
C ASP A 247 28.93 13.12 -9.11
N GLN A 248 28.18 12.11 -9.56
CA GLN A 248 26.80 12.29 -10.01
C GLN A 248 25.81 11.32 -9.34
N MET A 249 26.09 10.02 -9.31
CA MET A 249 25.13 9.04 -8.82
C MET A 249 24.99 9.10 -7.29
N LEU A 250 26.09 9.13 -6.55
CA LEU A 250 26.08 9.18 -5.09
C LEU A 250 25.35 10.41 -4.53
N PRO A 251 25.61 11.64 -5.00
CA PRO A 251 24.81 12.80 -4.60
C PRO A 251 23.32 12.65 -4.90
N LEU A 252 22.96 12.10 -6.07
CA LEU A 252 21.56 11.84 -6.44
C LEU A 252 20.89 10.89 -5.44
N LEU A 253 21.55 9.76 -5.12
CA LEU A 253 21.03 8.77 -4.17
C LEU A 253 20.90 9.34 -2.76
N ILE A 254 21.83 10.20 -2.33
CA ILE A 254 21.72 10.91 -1.06
C ILE A 254 20.51 11.85 -1.05
N TYR A 255 20.31 12.65 -2.09
CA TYR A 255 19.16 13.54 -2.18
C TYR A 255 17.83 12.77 -2.27
N MET A 256 17.80 11.64 -2.99
CA MET A 256 16.63 10.74 -3.01
C MET A 256 16.32 10.21 -1.60
N THR A 257 17.34 9.74 -0.88
CA THR A 257 17.20 9.23 0.49
C THR A 257 16.64 10.33 1.41
N ILE A 258 17.19 11.54 1.34
CA ILE A 258 16.72 12.67 2.14
C ILE A 258 15.26 13.00 1.80
N ALA A 259 14.89 13.06 0.52
CA ALA A 259 13.52 13.33 0.11
C ALA A 259 12.52 12.28 0.63
N MET A 260 12.89 10.99 0.55
CA MET A 260 12.05 9.89 1.03
C MET A 260 11.97 9.87 2.56
N LEU A 261 13.07 10.14 3.28
CA LEU A 261 13.06 10.26 4.74
C LEU A 261 12.25 11.47 5.22
N LEU A 262 12.30 12.61 4.53
CA LEU A 262 11.44 13.76 4.82
C LEU A 262 9.97 13.42 4.60
N THR A 263 9.64 12.70 3.53
CA THR A 263 8.28 12.19 3.31
C THR A 263 7.84 11.31 4.48
N GLN A 264 8.69 10.39 4.94
CA GLN A 264 8.40 9.51 6.06
C GLN A 264 8.24 10.27 7.38
N LEU A 265 9.03 11.32 7.58
CA LEU A 265 8.89 12.19 8.76
C LEU A 265 7.54 12.92 8.73
N ILE A 266 7.14 13.46 7.58
CA ILE A 266 5.83 14.10 7.41
C ILE A 266 4.71 13.07 7.63
N ASP A 267 4.85 11.85 7.11
CA ASP A 267 3.89 10.77 7.31
C ASP A 267 3.69 10.49 8.80
N ASN A 268 4.77 10.26 9.54
CA ASN A 268 4.74 9.95 10.97
C ASN A 268 4.18 11.09 11.83
N VAL A 269 4.43 12.35 11.45
CA VAL A 269 4.03 13.54 12.25
C VAL A 269 2.64 14.03 11.86
N VAL A 270 2.27 13.91 10.57
CA VAL A 270 1.02 14.49 10.06
C VAL A 270 -0.02 13.41 9.80
N PHE A 271 0.26 12.43 8.93
CA PHE A 271 -0.77 11.48 8.49
C PHE A 271 -1.08 10.42 9.56
N GLN A 272 -0.10 9.78 10.16
CA GLN A 272 -0.32 8.75 11.18
C GLN A 272 -1.10 9.25 12.41
N PRO A 273 -0.85 10.42 12.99
CA PRO A 273 -1.68 10.93 14.08
C PRO A 273 -3.12 11.20 13.65
N PHE A 274 -3.36 11.66 12.42
CA PHE A 274 -4.72 11.85 11.92
C PHE A 274 -5.47 10.54 11.74
N THR A 275 -4.78 9.46 11.38
CA THR A 275 -5.38 8.13 11.20
C THR A 275 -5.53 7.39 12.52
N GLN A 276 -4.56 7.49 13.44
CA GLN A 276 -4.51 6.68 14.66
C GLN A 276 -5.06 7.41 15.90
N PHE A 277 -4.69 8.66 16.18
CA PHE A 277 -5.02 9.33 17.44
C PHE A 277 -6.47 9.78 17.60
N LYS A 278 -7.16 10.20 16.53
CA LYS A 278 -8.59 10.49 16.64
C LYS A 278 -9.45 9.24 16.89
N THR A 279 -8.88 8.07 16.68
CA THR A 279 -9.56 6.78 16.90
C THR A 279 -9.59 6.41 18.39
N VAL A 280 -8.53 6.73 19.15
CA VAL A 280 -8.39 6.34 20.56
C VAL A 280 -9.08 7.33 21.50
N TYR A 281 -9.01 8.63 21.24
CA TYR A 281 -9.54 9.66 22.15
C TYR A 281 -11.07 9.72 22.25
N PHE A 282 -11.80 9.36 21.19
CA PHE A 282 -13.27 9.34 21.23
C PHE A 282 -13.87 8.04 21.80
N GLY A 283 -13.10 6.96 21.87
CA GLY A 283 -13.51 5.73 22.53
C GLY A 283 -13.56 5.85 24.06
N HIS A 284 -12.69 6.67 24.65
CA HIS A 284 -12.62 6.83 26.11
C HIS A 284 -13.64 7.81 26.70
N HIS A 285 -14.16 8.75 25.90
CA HIS A 285 -15.08 9.78 26.43
C HIS A 285 -16.55 9.35 26.48
N ASN A 286 -16.91 8.27 25.77
CA ASN A 286 -18.28 7.73 25.83
C ASN A 286 -18.44 6.57 26.82
N ILE A 287 -17.38 6.12 27.49
CA ILE A 287 -17.45 5.02 28.48
C ILE A 287 -17.54 5.55 29.93
N THR A 288 -17.27 6.85 30.15
CA THR A 288 -17.21 7.43 31.50
C THR A 288 -18.40 8.34 31.86
N ASN A 289 -19.42 8.42 31.03
CA ASN A 289 -20.62 9.25 31.27
C ASN A 289 -21.94 8.47 31.34
N ASP A 290 -21.91 7.23 31.85
CA ASP A 290 -23.12 6.53 32.33
C ASP A 290 -22.89 5.98 33.73
#